data_8f1fcf4107f0d89fc227022bb79b98cd
#
_entry.id   8f1fcf4107f0d89fc227022bb79b98cd
#
_cell.length_a   1.000
_cell.length_b   1.000
_cell.length_c   1.000
_cell.angle_alpha   90.00
_cell.angle_beta   90.00
_cell.angle_gamma   90.00
#
_symmetry.space_group_name_H-M   'P 1'
#
loop_
_entity.id
_entity.type
_entity.pdbx_description
1 polymer ?
#
loop_
_entity_poly.entity_id
_entity_poly.type
_entity_poly.pdbx_seq_one_letter_code
_entity_poly.pdbx_strand_id
1 'polypeptide(L)'
;MPDAQSLKQRHALITGASRGIGAAIARELARAGANLTLLGRDAEHLEALAKTLDQQASICVLAVDITDHTALEAAIQQALSALGPVNILINNAGQALSQPFEKTDLAAWQRMIDVNLTGTYACTRAVLASMVLAASQGIPGRIINVASTAGLKGYPYVTAYVAAKHGVVGLTRALALELARKAITVNAICPGFTDTDLTQRALENIVHETGKTPEQAYAALVSNNPQQRLVGPEEVARTVLWLCQSESHSINGQAIAIDGGELAR
;
A
#
# COMPACT_ATOMS: atom_id res chain seq x y z
N MET A 1 -20.62 5.56 12.24
CA MET A 1 -19.30 6.06 11.82
C MET A 1 -18.28 5.34 12.68
N PRO A 2 -17.09 4.92 12.16
CA PRO A 2 -16.07 4.40 13.05
C PRO A 2 -15.74 5.46 14.10
N ASP A 3 -15.49 5.02 15.33
CA ASP A 3 -15.11 5.90 16.42
C ASP A 3 -13.88 6.73 15.99
N ALA A 4 -14.00 8.05 16.06
CA ALA A 4 -12.95 8.99 15.63
C ALA A 4 -11.62 8.81 16.39
N GLN A 5 -11.56 7.91 17.36
CA GLN A 5 -10.37 7.58 18.16
C GLN A 5 -10.08 6.09 18.23
N SER A 6 -10.59 5.29 17.29
CA SER A 6 -10.41 3.83 17.29
C SER A 6 -8.94 3.35 17.17
N LEU A 7 -8.02 4.22 16.71
CA LEU A 7 -6.60 3.96 16.59
C LEU A 7 -5.73 4.84 17.50
N LYS A 8 -6.31 5.45 18.54
CA LYS A 8 -5.57 6.29 19.49
C LYS A 8 -4.36 5.54 20.07
N GLN A 9 -3.21 6.22 20.14
CA GLN A 9 -1.94 5.68 20.60
C GLN A 9 -1.35 4.56 19.72
N ARG A 10 -1.92 4.28 18.54
CA ARG A 10 -1.32 3.35 17.59
C ARG A 10 -0.34 4.11 16.69
N HIS A 11 0.81 3.51 16.42
CA HIS A 11 1.78 4.02 15.45
C HIS A 11 1.62 3.29 14.13
N ALA A 12 1.22 4.01 13.08
CA ALA A 12 1.09 3.50 11.73
C ALA A 12 2.24 4.02 10.85
N LEU A 13 3.00 3.11 10.23
CA LEU A 13 4.00 3.41 9.23
C LEU A 13 3.43 3.15 7.84
N ILE A 14 3.45 4.15 6.96
CA ILE A 14 2.89 4.09 5.62
C ILE A 14 3.98 4.35 4.59
N THR A 15 4.28 3.38 3.74
CA THR A 15 5.23 3.56 2.63
C THR A 15 4.52 4.12 1.40
N GLY A 16 5.22 4.97 0.63
CA GLY A 16 4.62 5.63 -0.53
C GLY A 16 3.48 6.59 -0.14
N ALA A 17 3.60 7.26 1.01
CA ALA A 17 2.54 8.08 1.58
C ALA A 17 2.28 9.40 0.86
N SER A 18 3.20 9.88 -0.02
CA SER A 18 3.19 11.25 -0.55
C SER A 18 1.96 11.60 -1.40
N ARG A 19 1.28 10.62 -2.01
CA ARG A 19 0.14 10.83 -2.94
C ARG A 19 -0.75 9.60 -3.07
N GLY A 20 -1.85 9.76 -3.82
CA GLY A 20 -2.75 8.67 -4.22
C GLY A 20 -3.30 7.89 -3.02
N ILE A 21 -3.27 6.56 -3.13
CA ILE A 21 -3.79 5.64 -2.10
C ILE A 21 -3.07 5.86 -0.76
N GLY A 22 -1.74 6.01 -0.76
CA GLY A 22 -0.97 6.20 0.48
C GLY A 22 -1.36 7.46 1.24
N ALA A 23 -1.57 8.57 0.53
CA ALA A 23 -2.03 9.83 1.14
C ALA A 23 -3.47 9.73 1.65
N ALA A 24 -4.37 9.04 0.94
CA ALA A 24 -5.73 8.79 1.39
C ALA A 24 -5.74 7.93 2.67
N ILE A 25 -4.92 6.88 2.72
CA ILE A 25 -4.75 6.03 3.92
C ILE A 25 -4.22 6.88 5.10
N ALA A 26 -3.21 7.72 4.87
CA ALA A 26 -2.66 8.59 5.92
C ALA A 26 -3.74 9.50 6.53
N ARG A 27 -4.60 10.10 5.70
CA ARG A 27 -5.71 10.94 6.17
C ARG A 27 -6.72 10.16 6.99
N GLU A 28 -7.12 8.96 6.54
CA GLU A 28 -8.09 8.14 7.28
C GLU A 28 -7.54 7.63 8.61
N LEU A 29 -6.27 7.19 8.66
CA LEU A 29 -5.67 6.72 9.90
C LEU A 29 -5.40 7.87 10.89
N ALA A 30 -5.01 9.07 10.41
CA ALA A 30 -4.88 10.25 11.25
C ALA A 30 -6.22 10.64 11.89
N ARG A 31 -7.32 10.70 11.11
CA ARG A 31 -8.67 10.96 11.62
C ARG A 31 -9.13 9.93 12.65
N ALA A 32 -8.66 8.70 12.55
CA ALA A 32 -8.92 7.65 13.53
C ALA A 32 -8.01 7.73 14.77
N GLY A 33 -7.13 8.74 14.87
CA GLY A 33 -6.30 9.04 16.03
C GLY A 33 -4.93 8.34 16.04
N ALA A 34 -4.48 7.73 14.93
CA ALA A 34 -3.16 7.11 14.84
C ALA A 34 -2.04 8.15 14.73
N ASN A 35 -0.90 7.91 15.38
CA ASN A 35 0.35 8.57 15.07
C ASN A 35 0.93 7.98 13.77
N LEU A 36 1.55 8.81 12.94
CA LEU A 36 1.95 8.38 11.60
C LEU A 36 3.44 8.57 11.34
N THR A 37 4.08 7.54 10.78
CA THR A 37 5.30 7.69 10.00
C THR A 37 4.95 7.69 8.52
N LEU A 38 5.21 8.79 7.84
CA LEU A 38 5.02 8.96 6.41
C LEU A 38 6.35 8.72 5.71
N LEU A 39 6.45 7.65 4.93
CA LEU A 39 7.68 7.25 4.26
C LEU A 39 7.51 7.29 2.74
N GLY A 40 8.47 7.89 2.04
CA GLY A 40 8.50 7.98 0.58
C GLY A 40 9.74 8.71 0.10
N ARG A 41 9.93 8.88 -1.21
CA ARG A 41 11.12 9.50 -1.79
C ARG A 41 11.07 11.03 -1.85
N ASP A 42 9.88 11.58 -1.85
CA ASP A 42 9.60 12.99 -2.10
C ASP A 42 9.29 13.68 -0.77
N ALA A 43 10.31 14.30 -0.17
CA ALA A 43 10.20 14.97 1.11
C ALA A 43 9.17 16.11 1.09
N GLU A 44 9.16 16.92 0.01
CA GLU A 44 8.29 18.08 -0.10
C GLU A 44 6.81 17.67 -0.08
N HIS A 45 6.43 16.65 -0.87
CA HIS A 45 5.06 16.14 -0.88
C HIS A 45 4.67 15.45 0.44
N LEU A 46 5.60 14.78 1.12
CA LEU A 46 5.35 14.19 2.44
C LEU A 46 5.10 15.26 3.49
N GLU A 47 5.91 16.32 3.52
CA GLU A 47 5.74 17.45 4.44
C GLU A 47 4.46 18.24 4.15
N ALA A 48 4.15 18.46 2.86
CA ALA A 48 2.90 19.10 2.47
C ALA A 48 1.70 18.28 2.94
N LEU A 49 1.71 16.95 2.79
CA LEU A 49 0.67 16.07 3.33
C LEU A 49 0.59 16.19 4.86
N ALA A 50 1.72 16.09 5.56
CA ALA A 50 1.77 16.16 7.03
C ALA A 50 1.08 17.41 7.58
N LYS A 51 1.26 18.58 6.93
CA LYS A 51 0.60 19.85 7.30
C LYS A 51 -0.91 19.84 7.13
N THR A 52 -1.48 18.91 6.35
CA THR A 52 -2.94 18.78 6.11
C THR A 52 -3.60 17.76 7.02
N LEU A 53 -2.82 16.99 7.78
CA LEU A 53 -3.35 15.95 8.66
C LEU A 53 -3.84 16.52 9.98
N ASP A 54 -4.58 15.71 10.73
CA ASP A 54 -5.10 16.10 12.05
C ASP A 54 -3.95 16.50 12.99
N GLN A 55 -4.03 17.69 13.56
CA GLN A 55 -3.02 18.25 14.45
C GLN A 55 -2.85 17.48 15.77
N GLN A 56 -3.80 16.59 16.12
CA GLN A 56 -3.70 15.72 17.29
C GLN A 56 -2.80 14.49 17.04
N ALA A 57 -2.54 14.13 15.79
CA ALA A 57 -1.65 13.05 15.43
C ALA A 57 -0.18 13.51 15.45
N SER A 58 0.68 12.76 16.14
CA SER A 58 2.12 12.95 16.01
C SER A 58 2.60 12.37 14.67
N ILE A 59 3.35 13.16 13.89
CA ILE A 59 3.76 12.78 12.53
C ILE A 59 5.28 12.82 12.42
N CYS A 60 5.85 11.73 11.91
CA CYS A 60 7.25 11.60 11.53
C CYS A 60 7.33 11.49 10.00
N VAL A 61 8.09 12.37 9.36
CA VAL A 61 8.30 12.36 7.89
C VAL A 61 9.69 11.83 7.60
N LEU A 62 9.78 10.80 6.73
CA LEU A 62 11.04 10.15 6.36
C LEU A 62 11.16 10.03 4.84
N ALA A 63 12.11 10.80 4.27
CA ALA A 63 12.41 10.74 2.84
C ALA A 63 13.43 9.63 2.58
N VAL A 64 12.96 8.46 2.11
CA VAL A 64 13.81 7.31 1.81
C VAL A 64 13.26 6.48 0.66
N ASP A 65 14.16 5.90 -0.15
CA ASP A 65 13.80 4.86 -1.12
C ASP A 65 13.79 3.50 -0.43
N ILE A 66 12.69 2.77 -0.52
CA ILE A 66 12.55 1.45 0.12
C ILE A 66 13.45 0.38 -0.51
N THR A 67 14.08 0.67 -1.66
CA THR A 67 15.07 -0.21 -2.31
C THR A 67 16.49 -0.01 -1.78
N ASP A 68 16.76 1.09 -1.08
CA ASP A 68 17.97 1.28 -0.28
C ASP A 68 17.76 0.71 1.13
N HIS A 69 18.10 -0.54 1.29
CA HIS A 69 17.82 -1.28 2.52
C HIS A 69 18.56 -0.71 3.74
N THR A 70 19.76 -0.15 3.55
CA THR A 70 20.53 0.47 4.62
C THR A 70 19.89 1.77 5.10
N ALA A 71 19.52 2.64 4.17
CA ALA A 71 18.79 3.87 4.48
C ALA A 71 17.41 3.59 5.08
N LEU A 72 16.72 2.55 4.59
CA LEU A 72 15.43 2.11 5.12
C LEU A 72 15.53 1.66 6.58
N GLU A 73 16.51 0.83 6.93
CA GLU A 73 16.72 0.38 8.31
C GLU A 73 16.98 1.57 9.25
N ALA A 74 17.84 2.51 8.84
CA ALA A 74 18.11 3.73 9.61
C ALA A 74 16.85 4.60 9.78
N ALA A 75 16.07 4.79 8.73
CA ALA A 75 14.83 5.54 8.77
C ALA A 75 13.79 4.90 9.71
N ILE A 76 13.66 3.58 9.68
CA ILE A 76 12.75 2.87 10.59
C ILE A 76 13.22 3.01 12.05
N GLN A 77 14.50 2.95 12.35
CA GLN A 77 15.00 3.22 13.70
C GLN A 77 14.68 4.65 14.18
N GLN A 78 14.77 5.63 13.27
CA GLN A 78 14.34 7.00 13.57
C GLN A 78 12.84 7.07 13.87
N ALA A 79 11.99 6.38 13.09
CA ALA A 79 10.55 6.31 13.34
C ALA A 79 10.23 5.69 14.70
N LEU A 80 10.88 4.57 15.05
CA LEU A 80 10.71 3.89 16.33
C LEU A 80 11.14 4.78 17.51
N SER A 81 12.21 5.55 17.34
CA SER A 81 12.69 6.48 18.37
C SER A 81 11.74 7.67 18.57
N ALA A 82 11.10 8.14 17.48
CA ALA A 82 10.21 9.30 17.50
C ALA A 82 8.80 8.96 18.04
N LEU A 83 8.22 7.83 17.62
CA LEU A 83 6.79 7.51 17.84
C LEU A 83 6.57 6.17 18.57
N GLY A 84 7.64 5.50 18.97
CA GLY A 84 7.54 4.19 19.60
C GLY A 84 7.31 3.04 18.60
N PRO A 85 6.96 1.83 19.09
CA PRO A 85 6.81 0.64 18.27
C PRO A 85 5.76 0.83 17.16
N VAL A 86 6.06 0.36 15.95
CA VAL A 86 5.09 0.29 14.85
C VAL A 86 4.06 -0.80 15.16
N ASN A 87 2.79 -0.42 15.22
CA ASN A 87 1.67 -1.35 15.42
C ASN A 87 0.92 -1.64 14.13
N ILE A 88 0.96 -0.71 13.18
CA ILE A 88 0.30 -0.81 11.88
C ILE A 88 1.33 -0.52 10.80
N LEU A 89 1.55 -1.48 9.89
CA LEU A 89 2.39 -1.30 8.73
C LEU A 89 1.53 -1.32 7.46
N ILE A 90 1.62 -0.26 6.67
CA ILE A 90 0.99 -0.17 5.37
C ILE A 90 2.07 -0.17 4.29
N ASN A 91 2.28 -1.31 3.65
CA ASN A 91 3.15 -1.46 2.50
C ASN A 91 2.40 -1.01 1.25
N ASN A 92 2.46 0.29 0.94
CA ASN A 92 1.77 0.87 -0.20
C ASN A 92 2.73 1.33 -1.30
N ALA A 93 4.00 1.59 -1.02
CA ALA A 93 4.96 2.00 -2.04
C ALA A 93 4.99 1.00 -3.20
N GLY A 94 4.92 1.52 -4.42
CA GLY A 94 4.90 0.70 -5.63
C GLY A 94 5.01 1.54 -6.89
N GLN A 95 5.29 0.87 -7.98
CA GLN A 95 5.29 1.44 -9.34
C GLN A 95 4.83 0.39 -10.34
N ALA A 96 4.33 0.83 -11.48
CA ALA A 96 3.99 -0.03 -12.59
C ALA A 96 4.71 0.43 -13.86
N LEU A 97 5.10 -0.54 -14.68
CA LEU A 97 5.65 -0.31 -16.00
C LEU A 97 4.82 -1.14 -16.99
N SER A 98 4.27 -0.47 -18.02
CA SER A 98 3.50 -1.12 -19.08
C SER A 98 4.32 -1.11 -20.37
N GLN A 99 4.64 -2.31 -20.86
CA GLN A 99 5.34 -2.53 -22.14
C GLN A 99 5.19 -3.99 -22.58
N PRO A 100 5.36 -4.29 -23.90
CA PRO A 100 5.40 -5.65 -24.40
C PRO A 100 6.48 -6.50 -23.72
N PHE A 101 6.21 -7.80 -23.57
CA PHE A 101 7.14 -8.69 -22.86
C PHE A 101 8.53 -8.72 -23.51
N GLU A 102 8.61 -8.74 -24.85
CA GLU A 102 9.86 -8.72 -25.59
C GLU A 102 10.70 -7.45 -25.39
N LYS A 103 10.08 -6.36 -24.91
CA LYS A 103 10.75 -5.10 -24.55
C LYS A 103 11.08 -5.00 -23.06
N THR A 104 10.66 -5.98 -22.25
CA THR A 104 10.94 -6.00 -20.80
C THR A 104 12.30 -6.64 -20.57
N ASP A 105 13.34 -5.84 -20.50
CA ASP A 105 14.67 -6.30 -20.15
C ASP A 105 14.77 -6.70 -18.66
N LEU A 106 15.89 -7.36 -18.33
CA LEU A 106 16.12 -7.85 -16.96
C LEU A 106 16.17 -6.69 -15.94
N ALA A 107 16.65 -5.51 -16.32
CA ALA A 107 16.73 -4.36 -15.44
C ALA A 107 15.33 -3.79 -15.12
N ALA A 108 14.44 -3.71 -16.12
CA ALA A 108 13.04 -3.33 -15.94
C ALA A 108 12.28 -4.34 -15.09
N TRP A 109 12.49 -5.65 -15.36
CA TRP A 109 11.96 -6.73 -14.53
C TRP A 109 12.40 -6.59 -13.06
N GLN A 110 13.71 -6.52 -12.83
CA GLN A 110 14.28 -6.46 -11.49
C GLN A 110 13.76 -5.25 -10.71
N ARG A 111 13.69 -4.07 -11.34
CA ARG A 111 13.13 -2.87 -10.73
C ARG A 111 11.68 -3.05 -10.26
N MET A 112 10.83 -3.76 -11.03
CA MET A 112 9.46 -4.06 -10.61
C MET A 112 9.42 -4.99 -9.39
N ILE A 113 10.29 -5.99 -9.37
CA ILE A 113 10.43 -6.91 -8.22
C ILE A 113 10.97 -6.15 -7.00
N ASP A 114 12.03 -5.36 -7.16
CA ASP A 114 12.68 -4.67 -6.05
C ASP A 114 11.75 -3.70 -5.34
N VAL A 115 11.03 -2.88 -6.10
CA VAL A 115 10.11 -1.91 -5.48
C VAL A 115 8.86 -2.57 -4.93
N ASN A 116 8.17 -3.42 -5.72
CA ASN A 116 6.84 -3.89 -5.35
C ASN A 116 6.85 -5.10 -4.41
N LEU A 117 7.87 -5.96 -4.47
CA LEU A 117 7.93 -7.19 -3.67
C LEU A 117 9.05 -7.14 -2.62
N THR A 118 10.31 -6.93 -3.04
CA THR A 118 11.46 -6.89 -2.13
C THR A 118 11.34 -5.75 -1.13
N GLY A 119 10.88 -4.55 -1.57
CA GLY A 119 10.62 -3.41 -0.69
C GLY A 119 9.53 -3.70 0.34
N THR A 120 8.45 -4.39 -0.04
CA THR A 120 7.40 -4.85 0.89
C THR A 120 7.97 -5.80 1.94
N TYR A 121 8.80 -6.77 1.53
CA TYR A 121 9.51 -7.66 2.44
C TYR A 121 10.45 -6.88 3.38
N ALA A 122 11.28 -5.99 2.84
CA ALA A 122 12.27 -5.23 3.61
C ALA A 122 11.61 -4.35 4.68
N CYS A 123 10.56 -3.60 4.34
CA CYS A 123 9.81 -2.80 5.30
C CYS A 123 9.18 -3.67 6.39
N THR A 124 8.57 -4.80 6.01
CA THR A 124 7.97 -5.73 6.98
C THR A 124 9.01 -6.28 7.94
N ARG A 125 10.15 -6.76 7.42
CA ARG A 125 11.24 -7.29 8.23
C ARG A 125 11.79 -6.27 9.22
N ALA A 126 11.97 -5.03 8.79
CA ALA A 126 12.57 -3.97 9.60
C ALA A 126 11.69 -3.56 10.80
N VAL A 127 10.35 -3.62 10.69
CA VAL A 127 9.43 -3.29 11.79
C VAL A 127 9.03 -4.50 12.63
N LEU A 128 9.25 -5.73 12.15
CA LEU A 128 8.64 -6.93 12.73
C LEU A 128 9.01 -7.16 14.20
N ALA A 129 10.27 -6.97 14.56
CA ALA A 129 10.72 -7.19 15.94
C ALA A 129 10.00 -6.26 16.93
N SER A 130 9.88 -4.97 16.59
CA SER A 130 9.17 -3.98 17.42
C SER A 130 7.67 -4.27 17.49
N MET A 131 7.08 -4.71 16.39
CA MET A 131 5.65 -5.07 16.31
C MET A 131 5.35 -6.32 17.18
N VAL A 132 6.20 -7.34 17.13
CA VAL A 132 6.08 -8.55 17.97
C VAL A 132 6.20 -8.20 19.46
N LEU A 133 7.15 -7.32 19.82
CA LEU A 133 7.29 -6.86 21.20
C LEU A 133 6.03 -6.12 21.67
N ALA A 134 5.52 -5.18 20.89
CA ALA A 134 4.29 -4.45 21.23
C ALA A 134 3.08 -5.41 21.35
N ALA A 135 2.97 -6.38 20.46
CA ALA A 135 1.90 -7.38 20.49
C ALA A 135 1.96 -8.26 21.76
N SER A 136 3.16 -8.62 22.24
CA SER A 136 3.33 -9.33 23.51
C SER A 136 2.90 -8.51 24.74
N GLN A 137 2.83 -7.19 24.60
CA GLN A 137 2.37 -6.24 25.62
C GLN A 137 0.87 -5.88 25.46
N GLY A 138 0.13 -6.62 24.64
CA GLY A 138 -1.30 -6.45 24.46
C GLY A 138 -1.70 -5.44 23.36
N ILE A 139 -0.75 -4.98 22.54
CA ILE A 139 -1.02 -4.09 21.40
C ILE A 139 -0.92 -4.88 20.09
N PRO A 140 -2.03 -5.44 19.55
CA PRO A 140 -1.98 -6.33 18.38
C PRO A 140 -1.47 -5.60 17.13
N GLY A 141 -0.71 -6.33 16.30
CA GLY A 141 -0.15 -5.80 15.06
C GLY A 141 -1.09 -5.93 13.86
N ARG A 142 -0.92 -5.04 12.89
CA ARG A 142 -1.62 -5.06 11.60
C ARG A 142 -0.61 -4.81 10.47
N ILE A 143 -0.51 -5.73 9.53
CA ILE A 143 0.26 -5.55 8.30
C ILE A 143 -0.71 -5.58 7.12
N ILE A 144 -0.79 -4.48 6.39
CA ILE A 144 -1.64 -4.36 5.22
C ILE A 144 -0.75 -4.12 4.00
N ASN A 145 -0.77 -5.04 3.06
CA ASN A 145 -0.03 -4.95 1.81
C ASN A 145 -0.95 -4.43 0.70
N VAL A 146 -0.63 -3.29 0.11
CA VAL A 146 -1.34 -2.79 -1.06
C VAL A 146 -0.82 -3.55 -2.28
N ALA A 147 -1.52 -4.64 -2.62
CA ALA A 147 -1.26 -5.43 -3.82
C ALA A 147 -1.88 -4.78 -5.07
N SER A 148 -2.78 -5.47 -5.74
CA SER A 148 -3.54 -5.03 -6.92
C SER A 148 -4.45 -6.17 -7.36
N THR A 149 -5.47 -5.92 -8.18
CA THR A 149 -6.14 -6.96 -8.99
C THR A 149 -5.12 -7.73 -9.85
N ALA A 150 -4.00 -7.10 -10.22
CA ALA A 150 -2.85 -7.74 -10.88
C ALA A 150 -2.10 -8.75 -9.99
N GLY A 151 -2.40 -8.85 -8.72
CA GLY A 151 -1.96 -9.92 -7.82
C GLY A 151 -2.90 -11.13 -7.78
N LEU A 152 -4.05 -11.05 -8.46
CA LEU A 152 -5.11 -12.06 -8.47
C LEU A 152 -5.41 -12.59 -9.87
N LYS A 153 -5.11 -11.81 -10.92
CA LYS A 153 -5.22 -12.22 -12.32
C LYS A 153 -4.11 -11.62 -13.18
N GLY A 154 -3.95 -12.12 -14.40
CA GLY A 154 -3.02 -11.58 -15.40
C GLY A 154 -3.57 -10.34 -16.12
N TYR A 155 -2.67 -9.45 -16.49
CA TYR A 155 -2.95 -8.34 -17.39
C TYR A 155 -1.88 -8.28 -18.48
N PRO A 156 -2.23 -8.00 -19.74
CA PRO A 156 -1.23 -7.84 -20.79
C PRO A 156 -0.35 -6.60 -20.53
N TYR A 157 0.86 -6.66 -21.05
CA TYR A 157 1.84 -5.57 -21.04
C TYR A 157 2.38 -5.14 -19.67
N VAL A 158 2.06 -5.84 -18.57
CA VAL A 158 2.53 -5.53 -17.21
C VAL A 158 3.07 -6.79 -16.49
N THR A 159 3.73 -7.69 -17.22
CA THR A 159 4.12 -9.02 -16.72
C THR A 159 4.96 -8.97 -15.45
N ALA A 160 5.98 -8.10 -15.39
CA ALA A 160 6.82 -7.96 -14.19
C ALA A 160 6.03 -7.44 -12.97
N TYR A 161 5.11 -6.50 -13.19
CA TYR A 161 4.23 -5.99 -12.14
C TYR A 161 3.26 -7.07 -11.64
N VAL A 162 2.64 -7.82 -12.55
CA VAL A 162 1.77 -8.97 -12.22
C VAL A 162 2.53 -9.99 -11.37
N ALA A 163 3.73 -10.38 -11.77
CA ALA A 163 4.57 -11.32 -11.01
C ALA A 163 4.88 -10.79 -9.60
N ALA A 164 5.27 -9.51 -9.48
CA ALA A 164 5.55 -8.90 -8.18
C ALA A 164 4.30 -8.87 -7.28
N LYS A 165 3.13 -8.49 -7.81
CA LYS A 165 1.89 -8.39 -7.02
C LYS A 165 1.31 -9.75 -6.64
N HIS A 166 1.47 -10.79 -7.46
CA HIS A 166 1.22 -12.18 -7.05
C HIS A 166 2.16 -12.60 -5.92
N GLY A 167 3.45 -12.22 -6.00
CA GLY A 167 4.42 -12.44 -4.92
C GLY A 167 3.99 -11.79 -3.60
N VAL A 168 3.46 -10.55 -3.64
CA VAL A 168 2.93 -9.87 -2.44
C VAL A 168 1.76 -10.63 -1.83
N VAL A 169 0.85 -11.16 -2.64
CA VAL A 169 -0.27 -11.99 -2.14
C VAL A 169 0.25 -13.29 -1.52
N GLY A 170 1.24 -13.93 -2.14
CA GLY A 170 1.91 -15.11 -1.59
C GLY A 170 2.60 -14.82 -0.25
N LEU A 171 3.38 -13.72 -0.18
CA LEU A 171 4.03 -13.25 1.05
C LEU A 171 3.01 -12.97 2.16
N THR A 172 1.89 -12.33 1.82
CA THR A 172 0.79 -12.05 2.76
C THR A 172 0.27 -13.31 3.42
N ARG A 173 -0.03 -14.34 2.61
CA ARG A 173 -0.56 -15.63 3.10
C ARG A 173 0.44 -16.36 4.00
N ALA A 174 1.70 -16.39 3.61
CA ALA A 174 2.75 -17.05 4.40
C ALA A 174 2.94 -16.35 5.76
N LEU A 175 3.11 -15.03 5.76
CA LEU A 175 3.30 -14.26 7.00
C LEU A 175 2.06 -14.31 7.92
N ALA A 176 0.85 -14.36 7.36
CA ALA A 176 -0.37 -14.49 8.14
C ALA A 176 -0.37 -15.76 9.00
N LEU A 177 0.14 -16.88 8.48
CA LEU A 177 0.25 -18.14 9.21
C LEU A 177 1.37 -18.07 10.28
N GLU A 178 2.53 -17.50 9.93
CA GLU A 178 3.68 -17.40 10.84
C GLU A 178 3.40 -16.46 12.02
N LEU A 179 2.61 -15.41 11.82
CA LEU A 179 2.43 -14.35 12.81
C LEU A 179 1.10 -14.45 13.58
N ALA A 180 0.20 -15.35 13.22
CA ALA A 180 -1.12 -15.50 13.84
C ALA A 180 -1.03 -15.65 15.38
N ARG A 181 -0.14 -16.51 15.86
CA ARG A 181 0.06 -16.73 17.31
C ARG A 181 0.74 -15.57 18.04
N LYS A 182 1.22 -14.56 17.31
CA LYS A 182 1.84 -13.34 17.83
C LYS A 182 0.87 -12.16 17.87
N ALA A 183 -0.44 -12.41 17.72
CA ALA A 183 -1.48 -11.39 17.66
C ALA A 183 -1.23 -10.34 16.54
N ILE A 184 -0.66 -10.76 15.42
CA ILE A 184 -0.41 -9.91 14.23
C ILE A 184 -1.20 -10.50 13.06
N THR A 185 -2.07 -9.69 12.44
CA THR A 185 -2.74 -10.07 11.19
C THR A 185 -2.01 -9.48 9.99
N VAL A 186 -2.00 -10.24 8.90
CA VAL A 186 -1.41 -9.82 7.62
C VAL A 186 -2.42 -10.00 6.51
N ASN A 187 -2.83 -8.92 5.86
CA ASN A 187 -3.79 -8.95 4.76
C ASN A 187 -3.27 -8.16 3.56
N ALA A 188 -3.72 -8.51 2.37
CA ALA A 188 -3.53 -7.74 1.16
C ALA A 188 -4.85 -7.06 0.77
N ILE A 189 -4.79 -5.82 0.33
CA ILE A 189 -5.85 -5.18 -0.44
C ILE A 189 -5.44 -5.18 -1.90
N CYS A 190 -6.39 -5.44 -2.78
CA CYS A 190 -6.17 -5.62 -4.21
C CYS A 190 -7.05 -4.63 -5.00
N PRO A 191 -6.64 -3.34 -5.06
CA PRO A 191 -7.41 -2.36 -5.82
C PRO A 191 -7.39 -2.67 -7.32
N GLY A 192 -8.49 -2.36 -8.01
CA GLY A 192 -8.53 -2.16 -9.44
C GLY A 192 -7.89 -0.84 -9.84
N PHE A 193 -8.15 -0.39 -11.07
CA PHE A 193 -7.69 0.93 -11.50
C PHE A 193 -8.28 2.02 -10.60
N THR A 194 -7.38 2.68 -9.85
CA THR A 194 -7.73 3.69 -8.84
C THR A 194 -7.37 5.07 -9.37
N ASP A 195 -8.19 6.08 -9.09
CA ASP A 195 -7.95 7.47 -9.51
C ASP A 195 -6.75 8.06 -8.79
N THR A 196 -5.59 7.94 -9.42
CA THR A 196 -4.28 8.34 -8.90
C THR A 196 -3.36 8.76 -10.04
N ASP A 197 -2.26 9.46 -9.72
CA ASP A 197 -1.23 9.82 -10.68
C ASP A 197 -0.68 8.60 -11.46
N LEU A 198 -0.64 7.42 -10.82
CA LEU A 198 -0.21 6.19 -11.48
C LEU A 198 -1.15 5.82 -12.63
N THR A 199 -2.45 5.95 -12.41
CA THR A 199 -3.48 5.68 -13.40
C THR A 199 -3.51 6.76 -14.48
N GLN A 200 -3.31 8.03 -14.12
CA GLN A 200 -3.21 9.13 -15.10
C GLN A 200 -2.03 8.90 -16.06
N ARG A 201 -0.87 8.51 -15.55
CA ARG A 201 0.27 8.14 -16.41
C ARG A 201 -0.02 6.93 -17.30
N ALA A 202 -0.79 5.96 -16.82
CA ALA A 202 -1.21 4.82 -17.64
C ALA A 202 -2.16 5.28 -18.79
N LEU A 203 -3.06 6.21 -18.51
CA LEU A 203 -3.93 6.83 -19.53
C LEU A 203 -3.12 7.60 -20.59
N GLU A 204 -2.17 8.44 -20.14
CA GLU A 204 -1.26 9.18 -21.04
C GLU A 204 -0.48 8.22 -21.94
N ASN A 205 0.03 7.11 -21.37
CA ASN A 205 0.75 6.09 -22.15
C ASN A 205 -0.16 5.40 -23.17
N ILE A 206 -1.41 5.08 -22.83
CA ILE A 206 -2.37 4.51 -23.77
C ILE A 206 -2.64 5.48 -24.92
N VAL A 207 -2.87 6.76 -24.64
CA VAL A 207 -3.06 7.80 -25.66
C VAL A 207 -1.85 7.88 -26.58
N HIS A 208 -0.65 7.94 -26.01
CA HIS A 208 0.61 8.05 -26.76
C HIS A 208 0.85 6.83 -27.68
N GLU A 209 0.71 5.63 -27.16
CA GLU A 209 1.03 4.39 -27.88
C GLU A 209 -0.04 3.98 -28.89
N THR A 210 -1.30 4.38 -28.68
CA THR A 210 -2.42 3.89 -29.50
C THR A 210 -3.08 4.96 -30.37
N GLY A 211 -2.77 6.23 -30.16
CA GLY A 211 -3.43 7.36 -30.84
C GLY A 211 -4.92 7.54 -30.46
N LYS A 212 -5.40 6.88 -29.42
CA LYS A 212 -6.77 7.05 -28.91
C LYS A 212 -6.95 8.44 -28.29
N THR A 213 -8.20 8.92 -28.24
CA THR A 213 -8.52 10.10 -27.45
C THR A 213 -8.45 9.77 -25.94
N PRO A 214 -8.28 10.78 -25.05
CA PRO A 214 -8.32 10.57 -23.60
C PRO A 214 -9.59 9.84 -23.13
N GLU A 215 -10.76 10.14 -23.70
CA GLU A 215 -12.04 9.51 -23.39
C GLU A 215 -12.04 8.03 -23.79
N GLN A 216 -11.49 7.71 -24.96
CA GLN A 216 -11.37 6.34 -25.43
C GLN A 216 -10.38 5.53 -24.57
N ALA A 217 -9.28 6.16 -24.15
CA ALA A 217 -8.30 5.55 -23.25
C ALA A 217 -8.93 5.27 -21.87
N TYR A 218 -9.67 6.24 -21.32
CA TYR A 218 -10.42 6.06 -20.07
C TYR A 218 -11.44 4.94 -20.17
N ALA A 219 -12.28 4.93 -21.21
CA ALA A 219 -13.27 3.90 -21.43
C ALA A 219 -12.63 2.50 -21.54
N ALA A 220 -11.48 2.39 -22.23
CA ALA A 220 -10.73 1.14 -22.31
C ALA A 220 -10.21 0.68 -20.93
N LEU A 221 -9.74 1.61 -20.09
CA LEU A 221 -9.21 1.31 -18.77
C LEU A 221 -10.29 0.81 -17.82
N VAL A 222 -11.47 1.45 -17.82
CA VAL A 222 -12.60 1.09 -16.94
C VAL A 222 -13.49 -0.03 -17.49
N SER A 223 -13.25 -0.50 -18.71
CA SER A 223 -14.13 -1.48 -19.40
C SER A 223 -14.29 -2.79 -18.65
N ASN A 224 -13.28 -3.19 -17.89
CA ASN A 224 -13.32 -4.40 -17.06
C ASN A 224 -14.04 -4.21 -15.73
N ASN A 225 -14.20 -2.98 -15.26
CA ASN A 225 -14.94 -2.68 -14.03
C ASN A 225 -16.45 -2.59 -14.35
N PRO A 226 -17.30 -3.46 -13.80
CA PRO A 226 -18.75 -3.40 -14.01
C PRO A 226 -19.39 -2.05 -13.65
N GLN A 227 -18.79 -1.30 -12.70
CA GLN A 227 -19.28 0.03 -12.33
C GLN A 227 -18.85 1.13 -13.30
N GLN A 228 -18.03 0.82 -14.34
CA GLN A 228 -17.59 1.75 -15.41
C GLN A 228 -16.92 3.03 -14.87
N ARG A 229 -16.19 2.92 -13.76
CA ARG A 229 -15.46 4.03 -13.15
C ARG A 229 -14.13 3.57 -12.53
N LEU A 230 -13.26 4.50 -12.26
CA LEU A 230 -12.10 4.26 -11.42
C LEU A 230 -12.53 4.07 -9.95
N VAL A 231 -11.76 3.29 -9.20
CA VAL A 231 -11.91 3.17 -7.74
C VAL A 231 -11.41 4.47 -7.10
N GLY A 232 -12.12 5.01 -6.13
CA GLY A 232 -11.64 6.16 -5.36
C GLY A 232 -10.54 5.75 -4.36
N PRO A 233 -9.46 6.54 -4.22
CA PRO A 233 -8.44 6.28 -3.20
C PRO A 233 -9.02 6.17 -1.77
N GLU A 234 -10.09 6.91 -1.48
CA GLU A 234 -10.78 6.89 -0.20
C GLU A 234 -11.54 5.57 0.04
N GLU A 235 -12.01 4.90 -1.01
CA GLU A 235 -12.66 3.59 -0.89
C GLU A 235 -11.62 2.55 -0.43
N VAL A 236 -10.40 2.64 -0.99
CA VAL A 236 -9.27 1.80 -0.57
C VAL A 236 -8.86 2.12 0.88
N ALA A 237 -8.74 3.40 1.20
CA ALA A 237 -8.31 3.85 2.53
C ALA A 237 -9.28 3.43 3.65
N ARG A 238 -10.60 3.48 3.41
CA ARG A 238 -11.62 3.00 4.37
C ARG A 238 -11.53 1.50 4.60
N THR A 239 -11.24 0.71 3.58
CA THR A 239 -11.03 -0.74 3.74
C THR A 239 -9.77 -1.01 4.56
N VAL A 240 -8.69 -0.22 4.36
CA VAL A 240 -7.49 -0.30 5.20
C VAL A 240 -7.80 0.05 6.64
N LEU A 241 -8.52 1.15 6.90
CA LEU A 241 -8.94 1.53 8.25
C LEU A 241 -9.73 0.41 8.93
N TRP A 242 -10.70 -0.19 8.23
CA TRP A 242 -11.47 -1.32 8.77
C TRP A 242 -10.57 -2.50 9.16
N LEU A 243 -9.60 -2.88 8.34
CA LEU A 243 -8.65 -3.95 8.66
C LEU A 243 -7.72 -3.62 9.84
N CYS A 244 -7.52 -2.34 10.14
CA CYS A 244 -6.70 -1.89 11.28
C CYS A 244 -7.47 -1.92 12.62
N GLN A 245 -8.78 -2.01 12.59
CA GLN A 245 -9.63 -1.99 13.80
C GLN A 245 -9.60 -3.33 14.55
N SER A 246 -10.03 -3.31 15.82
CA SER A 246 -10.07 -4.50 16.69
C SER A 246 -11.03 -5.57 16.19
N GLU A 247 -12.16 -5.16 15.61
CA GLU A 247 -13.22 -6.03 15.12
C GLU A 247 -12.80 -6.91 13.95
N SER A 248 -11.72 -6.53 13.26
CA SER A 248 -11.18 -7.25 12.09
C SER A 248 -10.11 -8.30 12.44
N HIS A 249 -9.89 -8.60 13.73
CA HIS A 249 -8.76 -9.45 14.13
C HIS A 249 -8.82 -10.90 13.59
N SER A 250 -9.99 -11.40 13.23
CA SER A 250 -10.15 -12.73 12.61
C SER A 250 -9.93 -12.72 11.08
N ILE A 251 -9.75 -11.52 10.47
CA ILE A 251 -9.44 -11.39 9.05
C ILE A 251 -7.93 -11.44 8.92
N ASN A 252 -7.43 -12.60 8.44
CA ASN A 252 -6.01 -12.86 8.33
C ASN A 252 -5.69 -13.68 7.07
N GLY A 253 -4.61 -13.33 6.35
CA GLY A 253 -4.18 -14.01 5.13
C GLY A 253 -5.07 -13.73 3.91
N GLN A 254 -5.96 -12.74 3.97
CA GLN A 254 -6.91 -12.45 2.90
C GLN A 254 -6.31 -11.53 1.84
N ALA A 255 -6.76 -11.70 0.61
CA ALA A 255 -6.51 -10.79 -0.51
C ALA A 255 -7.87 -10.22 -0.94
N ILE A 256 -8.15 -8.98 -0.50
CA ILE A 256 -9.47 -8.35 -0.61
C ILE A 256 -9.49 -7.44 -1.83
N ALA A 257 -10.29 -7.80 -2.84
CA ALA A 257 -10.48 -6.99 -4.03
C ALA A 257 -11.34 -5.74 -3.75
N ILE A 258 -10.91 -4.60 -4.30
CA ILE A 258 -11.65 -3.33 -4.29
C ILE A 258 -11.66 -2.86 -5.75
N ASP A 259 -12.54 -3.43 -6.56
CA ASP A 259 -12.42 -3.40 -8.03
C ASP A 259 -13.76 -3.19 -8.77
N GLY A 260 -14.84 -2.90 -8.02
CA GLY A 260 -16.17 -2.73 -8.61
C GLY A 260 -16.76 -4.00 -9.22
N GLY A 261 -16.22 -5.18 -8.86
CA GLY A 261 -16.67 -6.47 -9.35
C GLY A 261 -15.90 -6.99 -10.58
N GLU A 262 -14.76 -6.39 -10.92
CA GLU A 262 -13.93 -6.82 -12.06
C GLU A 262 -13.50 -8.29 -11.97
N LEU A 263 -13.22 -8.79 -10.76
CA LEU A 263 -12.78 -10.17 -10.51
C LEU A 263 -13.94 -11.15 -10.23
N ALA A 264 -15.16 -10.70 -10.20
CA ALA A 264 -16.35 -11.55 -9.96
C ALA A 264 -16.80 -12.30 -11.21
N ARG A 265 -16.08 -12.19 -12.33
CA ARG A 265 -16.41 -12.82 -13.63
C ARG A 265 -15.58 -14.08 -13.86
#